data_a1ff190541943d598814d4c8d91dbb19
#
_entry.id   a1ff190541943d598814d4c8d91dbb19
#
_cell.length_a   1.000
_cell.length_b   1.000
_cell.length_c   1.000
_cell.angle_alpha   90.00
_cell.angle_beta   90.00
_cell.angle_gamma   90.00
#
_symmetry.space_group_name_H-M   'P 1'
#
loop_
_entity.id
_entity.type
_entity.pdbx_description
1 polymer ?
#
loop_
_entity_poly.entity_id
_entity_poly.type
_entity_poly.pdbx_seq_one_letter_code
_entity_poly.pdbx_strand_id
1 'polypeptide(L)'
;VIIVKLAQGGTFGGSGNARVASASEAEVQETVIGETLPEDEEQAKEDEEKKNVVESYQNLGIVDVSGYLNMRESASTTSDVIGKLMGGSACEILDDSQEGWYQISSGGLEGYISSEFVQTGEAAKTEAFELVKKMAVITTDKLNIRSEPSEDAQVLEQALKNERYSIVSEQDGWIQISGGYISADYVDVRYALNEARKLDLRTMVLNMYDNLGISNVNNYLNIRV
;
A
#
# COMPACT_ATOMS: atom_id res chain seq x y z
N VAL A 1 1.65 8.50 34.99
CA VAL A 1 2.21 8.97 36.28
C VAL A 1 2.10 10.49 36.27
N ILE A 2 1.22 11.01 37.14
CA ILE A 2 0.99 12.46 37.28
C ILE A 2 2.10 13.03 38.14
N ILE A 3 2.95 13.88 37.59
CA ILE A 3 3.91 14.66 38.36
C ILE A 3 3.38 16.11 38.49
N VAL A 4 2.86 16.44 39.65
CA VAL A 4 2.50 17.81 40.02
C VAL A 4 3.73 18.51 40.56
N LYS A 5 4.25 19.50 39.84
CA LYS A 5 5.30 20.39 40.33
C LYS A 5 4.67 21.55 41.05
N LEU A 6 4.73 21.56 42.39
CA LEU A 6 4.40 22.76 43.21
C LEU A 6 5.63 23.69 43.20
N ALA A 7 5.41 24.92 42.72
CA ALA A 7 6.37 26.00 42.90
C ALA A 7 6.09 26.69 44.26
N GLN A 8 7.07 26.64 45.15
CA GLN A 8 7.06 27.43 46.40
C GLN A 8 7.52 28.87 46.12
N GLY A 9 6.66 29.81 46.33
CA GLY A 9 7.00 31.24 46.30
C GLY A 9 7.37 31.73 47.70
N GLY A 10 8.49 32.42 47.78
CA GLY A 10 8.97 33.08 48.98
C GLY A 10 8.18 34.33 49.36
N THR A 11 8.06 34.51 50.64
CA THR A 11 7.42 35.65 51.32
C THR A 11 8.28 36.91 51.28
N PHE A 12 7.65 38.09 51.04
CA PHE A 12 8.07 39.35 51.67
C PHE A 12 6.81 40.24 51.93
N GLY A 13 6.76 40.78 53.15
CA GLY A 13 5.61 41.49 53.68
C GLY A 13 5.51 42.96 53.25
N GLY A 14 4.36 43.53 53.46
CA GLY A 14 4.08 44.94 53.31
C GLY A 14 2.60 45.30 53.41
N SER A 15 2.24 45.92 54.51
CA SER A 15 0.94 46.43 54.95
C SER A 15 0.19 47.28 53.94
N GLY A 16 -1.16 47.16 53.88
CA GLY A 16 -2.04 48.29 53.52
C GLY A 16 -3.27 47.99 52.70
N ASN A 17 -4.41 48.02 53.37
CA ASN A 17 -5.76 48.45 52.96
C ASN A 17 -6.58 47.63 51.98
N ALA A 18 -7.71 47.24 52.48
CA ALA A 18 -8.85 46.60 51.83
C ALA A 18 -9.44 47.34 50.60
N ARG A 19 -9.78 46.59 49.59
CA ARG A 19 -10.98 46.83 48.75
C ARG A 19 -11.42 45.51 48.11
N VAL A 20 -12.69 45.21 48.32
CA VAL A 20 -13.40 44.08 47.71
C VAL A 20 -13.45 44.29 46.21
N ALA A 21 -13.06 43.26 45.42
CA ALA A 21 -13.41 43.15 44.02
C ALA A 21 -13.57 41.65 43.65
N SER A 22 -14.71 41.41 43.09
CA SER A 22 -15.32 40.21 42.57
C SER A 22 -14.39 39.17 41.96
N ALA A 23 -14.70 37.89 42.26
CA ALA A 23 -14.17 36.72 41.59
C ALA A 23 -14.50 36.72 40.08
N SER A 24 -13.51 36.73 39.25
CA SER A 24 -13.62 36.33 37.85
C SER A 24 -13.22 34.85 37.73
N GLU A 25 -14.16 34.05 37.24
CA GLU A 25 -13.95 32.68 36.87
C GLU A 25 -12.79 32.60 35.87
N ALA A 26 -11.72 31.90 36.25
CA ALA A 26 -10.68 31.54 35.32
C ALA A 26 -11.14 30.27 34.59
N GLU A 27 -11.47 30.37 33.31
CA GLU A 27 -11.61 29.25 32.38
C GLU A 27 -10.31 28.46 32.37
N VAL A 28 -10.39 27.24 32.86
CA VAL A 28 -9.33 26.23 32.67
C VAL A 28 -9.45 25.73 31.23
N GLN A 29 -8.66 26.25 30.33
CA GLN A 29 -8.47 25.65 29.03
C GLN A 29 -7.69 24.34 29.23
N GLU A 30 -8.40 23.25 29.11
CA GLU A 30 -7.85 21.91 29.01
C GLU A 30 -7.13 21.76 27.65
N THR A 31 -5.82 22.07 27.63
CA THR A 31 -4.99 21.73 26.48
C THR A 31 -4.82 20.22 26.48
N VAL A 32 -5.54 19.54 25.60
CA VAL A 32 -5.25 18.14 25.24
C VAL A 32 -3.87 18.13 24.60
N ILE A 33 -2.85 17.83 25.39
CA ILE A 33 -1.52 17.50 24.89
C ILE A 33 -1.64 16.07 24.34
N GLY A 34 -1.76 15.95 23.01
CA GLY A 34 -1.56 14.66 22.36
C GLY A 34 -0.17 14.17 22.73
N GLU A 35 -0.08 13.04 23.44
CA GLU A 35 1.18 12.36 23.69
C GLU A 35 1.73 11.91 22.33
N THR A 36 2.63 12.68 21.75
CA THR A 36 3.54 12.17 20.70
C THR A 36 4.51 11.23 21.41
N LEU A 37 4.49 9.95 21.00
CA LEU A 37 5.50 8.99 21.42
C LEU A 37 6.89 9.55 21.06
N PRO A 38 7.94 9.27 21.87
CA PRO A 38 9.30 9.59 21.46
C PRO A 38 9.59 9.00 20.08
N GLU A 39 10.27 9.74 19.21
CA GLU A 39 10.60 9.31 17.82
C GLU A 39 11.25 7.93 17.78
N ASP A 40 12.07 7.58 18.79
CA ASP A 40 12.69 6.25 18.91
C ASP A 40 11.69 5.11 19.17
N GLU A 41 10.57 5.35 19.86
CA GLU A 41 9.53 4.34 20.09
C GLU A 41 8.62 4.15 18.87
N GLU A 42 8.39 5.18 18.09
CA GLU A 42 7.61 5.11 16.84
C GLU A 42 8.40 4.34 15.79
N GLN A 43 9.69 4.65 15.63
CA GLN A 43 10.58 3.94 14.71
C GLN A 43 10.71 2.46 15.07
N ALA A 44 10.86 2.12 16.36
CA ALA A 44 10.95 0.73 16.80
C ALA A 44 9.68 -0.08 16.48
N LYS A 45 8.50 0.54 16.57
CA LYS A 45 7.23 -0.10 16.18
C LYS A 45 7.14 -0.31 14.69
N GLU A 46 7.54 0.70 13.90
CA GLU A 46 7.58 0.58 12.45
C GLU A 46 8.49 -0.56 12.00
N ASP A 47 9.69 -0.65 12.57
CA ASP A 47 10.65 -1.69 12.25
C ASP A 47 10.14 -3.09 12.65
N GLU A 48 9.40 -3.21 13.76
CA GLU A 48 8.77 -4.46 14.16
C GLU A 48 7.65 -4.85 13.18
N GLU A 49 6.81 -3.91 12.75
CA GLU A 49 5.77 -4.17 11.74
C GLU A 49 6.38 -4.58 10.40
N LYS A 50 7.45 -3.92 9.94
CA LYS A 50 8.19 -4.31 8.73
C LYS A 50 8.75 -5.72 8.83
N LYS A 51 9.37 -6.03 9.96
CA LYS A 51 9.92 -7.37 10.23
C LYS A 51 8.83 -8.43 10.19
N ASN A 52 7.68 -8.17 10.82
CA ASN A 52 6.55 -9.09 10.81
C ASN A 52 6.03 -9.36 9.40
N VAL A 53 6.02 -8.35 8.51
CA VAL A 53 5.65 -8.53 7.10
C VAL A 53 6.64 -9.45 6.40
N VAL A 54 7.96 -9.24 6.56
CA VAL A 54 9.00 -10.09 5.93
C VAL A 54 8.93 -11.52 6.46
N GLU A 55 8.75 -11.70 7.77
CA GLU A 55 8.68 -13.01 8.42
C GLU A 55 7.36 -13.77 8.13
N SER A 56 6.34 -13.09 7.57
CA SER A 56 5.09 -13.73 7.15
C SER A 56 5.25 -14.65 5.95
N TYR A 57 6.31 -14.47 5.16
CA TYR A 57 6.67 -15.35 4.04
C TYR A 57 7.55 -16.50 4.54
N GLN A 58 7.25 -17.73 4.13
CA GLN A 58 8.05 -18.92 4.45
C GLN A 58 9.26 -19.02 3.52
N ASN A 59 9.02 -18.86 2.21
CA ASN A 59 10.03 -18.89 1.17
C ASN A 59 9.92 -17.62 0.32
N LEU A 60 10.41 -16.51 0.86
CA LEU A 60 10.32 -15.20 0.23
C LEU A 60 11.16 -15.13 -1.04
N GLY A 61 10.54 -14.70 -2.13
CA GLY A 61 11.18 -14.24 -3.36
C GLY A 61 10.91 -12.75 -3.58
N ILE A 62 11.94 -11.99 -3.97
CA ILE A 62 11.83 -10.59 -4.43
C ILE A 62 12.21 -10.51 -5.90
N VAL A 63 11.35 -9.92 -6.71
CA VAL A 63 11.57 -9.79 -8.15
C VAL A 63 12.60 -8.71 -8.44
N ASP A 64 13.70 -9.09 -9.10
CA ASP A 64 14.81 -8.21 -9.48
C ASP A 64 14.79 -7.92 -10.98
N VAL A 65 13.97 -6.96 -11.40
CA VAL A 65 13.88 -6.46 -12.78
C VAL A 65 13.65 -4.95 -12.79
N SER A 66 14.11 -4.27 -13.83
CA SER A 66 13.84 -2.84 -14.05
C SER A 66 12.49 -2.56 -14.75
N GLY A 67 11.48 -3.37 -14.51
CA GLY A 67 10.17 -3.20 -15.14
C GLY A 67 9.18 -4.17 -14.49
N TYR A 68 8.71 -5.15 -15.25
CA TYR A 68 7.84 -6.19 -14.72
C TYR A 68 8.24 -7.59 -15.22
N LEU A 69 7.95 -8.58 -14.39
CA LEU A 69 8.06 -10.00 -14.71
C LEU A 69 6.67 -10.58 -14.95
N ASN A 70 6.50 -11.33 -16.02
CA ASN A 70 5.23 -12.00 -16.31
C ASN A 70 5.07 -13.23 -15.42
N MET A 71 3.91 -13.34 -14.77
CA MET A 71 3.44 -14.53 -14.09
C MET A 71 2.60 -15.35 -15.08
N ARG A 72 2.93 -16.62 -15.23
CA ARG A 72 2.34 -17.49 -16.25
C ARG A 72 1.56 -18.65 -15.64
N GLU A 73 0.63 -19.20 -16.41
CA GLU A 73 -0.19 -20.34 -15.97
C GLU A 73 0.63 -21.62 -15.83
N SER A 74 1.70 -21.79 -16.63
CA SER A 74 2.62 -22.93 -16.53
C SER A 74 4.07 -22.51 -16.76
N ALA A 75 5.02 -23.36 -16.40
CA ALA A 75 6.47 -23.14 -16.51
C ALA A 75 6.94 -23.15 -17.98
N SER A 76 6.48 -22.19 -18.76
CA SER A 76 6.81 -22.05 -20.19
C SER A 76 6.71 -20.61 -20.64
N THR A 77 7.65 -20.16 -21.48
CA THR A 77 7.63 -18.81 -22.08
C THR A 77 6.47 -18.61 -23.06
N THR A 78 5.86 -19.70 -23.54
CA THR A 78 4.71 -19.68 -24.45
C THR A 78 3.36 -19.85 -23.75
N SER A 79 3.36 -20.08 -22.42
CA SER A 79 2.13 -20.18 -21.63
C SER A 79 1.48 -18.81 -21.44
N ASP A 80 0.17 -18.82 -21.22
CA ASP A 80 -0.63 -17.61 -20.97
C ASP A 80 -0.11 -16.83 -19.76
N VAL A 81 -0.12 -15.50 -19.89
CA VAL A 81 0.23 -14.58 -18.81
C VAL A 81 -1.01 -14.29 -17.99
N ILE A 82 -0.98 -14.61 -16.70
CA ILE A 82 -2.10 -14.45 -15.76
C ILE A 82 -1.93 -13.25 -14.83
N GLY A 83 -0.71 -12.74 -14.70
CA GLY A 83 -0.39 -11.59 -13.84
C GLY A 83 0.96 -10.99 -14.17
N LYS A 84 1.28 -9.88 -13.51
CA LYS A 84 2.55 -9.16 -13.61
C LYS A 84 3.06 -8.77 -12.23
N LEU A 85 4.35 -8.98 -12.01
CA LEU A 85 5.09 -8.52 -10.83
C LEU A 85 6.02 -7.38 -11.26
N MET A 86 5.91 -6.23 -10.60
CA MET A 86 6.87 -5.14 -10.79
C MET A 86 8.19 -5.48 -10.11
N GLY A 87 9.30 -4.86 -10.53
CA GLY A 87 10.55 -4.96 -9.78
C GLY A 87 10.35 -4.56 -8.30
N GLY A 88 10.93 -5.31 -7.39
CA GLY A 88 10.72 -5.18 -5.94
C GLY A 88 9.41 -5.79 -5.43
N SER A 89 8.63 -6.49 -6.26
CA SER A 89 7.44 -7.23 -5.79
C SER A 89 7.84 -8.53 -5.11
N ALA A 90 7.12 -8.85 -4.03
CA ALA A 90 7.30 -10.09 -3.28
C ALA A 90 6.42 -11.22 -3.82
N CYS A 91 6.89 -12.43 -3.62
CA CYS A 91 6.14 -13.66 -3.81
C CYS A 91 6.52 -14.71 -2.76
N GLU A 92 5.59 -15.61 -2.47
CA GLU A 92 5.87 -16.86 -1.76
C GLU A 92 6.24 -17.93 -2.78
N ILE A 93 7.42 -18.52 -2.68
CA ILE A 93 7.86 -19.62 -3.54
C ILE A 93 7.25 -20.91 -2.98
N LEU A 94 6.39 -21.54 -3.80
CA LEU A 94 5.68 -22.77 -3.44
C LEU A 94 6.47 -24.02 -3.87
N ASP A 95 7.12 -23.97 -5.03
CA ASP A 95 7.93 -25.06 -5.58
C ASP A 95 9.06 -24.51 -6.48
N ASP A 96 10.26 -25.08 -6.36
CA ASP A 96 11.46 -24.77 -7.12
C ASP A 96 12.02 -25.97 -7.91
N SER A 97 11.24 -27.05 -8.00
CA SER A 97 11.65 -28.30 -8.63
C SER A 97 11.78 -28.24 -10.16
N GLN A 98 11.20 -27.21 -10.80
CA GLN A 98 11.26 -27.03 -12.26
C GLN A 98 12.44 -26.13 -12.65
N GLU A 99 13.38 -26.67 -13.41
CA GLU A 99 14.56 -25.93 -13.83
C GLU A 99 14.20 -24.62 -14.56
N GLY A 100 14.74 -23.50 -14.06
CA GLY A 100 14.52 -22.15 -14.59
C GLY A 100 13.19 -21.50 -14.20
N TRP A 101 12.36 -22.16 -13.38
CA TRP A 101 11.05 -21.66 -12.98
C TRP A 101 10.80 -21.83 -11.48
N TYR A 102 10.09 -20.85 -10.90
CA TYR A 102 9.47 -20.98 -9.59
C TYR A 102 7.95 -20.99 -9.73
N GLN A 103 7.29 -21.96 -9.09
CA GLN A 103 5.87 -21.85 -8.81
C GLN A 103 5.70 -20.93 -7.61
N ILE A 104 4.87 -19.92 -7.73
CA ILE A 104 4.72 -18.89 -6.71
C ILE A 104 3.26 -18.60 -6.41
N SER A 105 3.03 -18.04 -5.21
CA SER A 105 1.82 -17.29 -4.86
C SER A 105 2.15 -15.82 -4.65
N SER A 106 1.39 -14.91 -5.25
CA SER A 106 1.57 -13.46 -5.10
C SER A 106 0.29 -12.72 -5.52
N GLY A 107 -0.17 -11.74 -4.73
CA GLY A 107 -1.34 -10.92 -5.03
C GLY A 107 -2.66 -11.71 -5.15
N GLY A 108 -2.72 -12.90 -4.53
CA GLY A 108 -3.86 -13.81 -4.62
C GLY A 108 -3.94 -14.56 -5.96
N LEU A 109 -2.82 -14.63 -6.68
CA LEU A 109 -2.59 -15.46 -7.85
C LEU A 109 -1.60 -16.57 -7.53
N GLU A 110 -1.75 -17.73 -8.18
CA GLU A 110 -0.75 -18.78 -8.24
C GLU A 110 -0.35 -19.02 -9.68
N GLY A 111 0.95 -19.21 -9.93
CA GLY A 111 1.50 -19.43 -11.27
C GLY A 111 3.01 -19.52 -11.26
N TYR A 112 3.62 -19.35 -12.43
CA TYR A 112 5.04 -19.57 -12.65
C TYR A 112 5.74 -18.29 -13.10
N ILE A 113 6.95 -18.06 -12.56
CA ILE A 113 7.85 -16.98 -12.97
C ILE A 113 9.24 -17.56 -13.27
N SER A 114 10.02 -16.88 -14.11
CA SER A 114 11.41 -17.27 -14.35
C SER A 114 12.25 -17.02 -13.10
N SER A 115 12.95 -18.05 -12.62
CA SER A 115 13.75 -18.01 -11.39
C SER A 115 14.97 -17.10 -11.49
N GLU A 116 15.49 -16.84 -12.69
CA GLU A 116 16.66 -16.00 -12.94
C GLU A 116 16.47 -14.52 -12.53
N PHE A 117 15.20 -14.09 -12.39
CA PHE A 117 14.82 -12.72 -12.03
C PHE A 117 14.30 -12.62 -10.58
N VAL A 118 14.65 -13.56 -9.71
CA VAL A 118 14.12 -13.60 -8.34
C VAL A 118 15.28 -13.77 -7.35
N GLN A 119 15.42 -12.79 -6.47
CA GLN A 119 16.26 -12.93 -5.28
C GLN A 119 15.57 -13.79 -4.23
N THR A 120 16.35 -14.61 -3.50
CA THR A 120 15.87 -15.49 -2.43
C THR A 120 16.79 -15.46 -1.21
N GLY A 121 16.38 -16.10 -0.12
CA GLY A 121 17.18 -16.23 1.10
C GLY A 121 17.38 -14.91 1.84
N GLU A 122 18.51 -14.77 2.54
CA GLU A 122 18.78 -13.59 3.38
C GLU A 122 18.90 -12.28 2.58
N ALA A 123 19.37 -12.35 1.33
CA ALA A 123 19.42 -11.17 0.46
C ALA A 123 18.00 -10.64 0.17
N ALA A 124 17.06 -11.53 -0.16
CA ALA A 124 15.67 -11.15 -0.37
C ALA A 124 15.02 -10.58 0.90
N LYS A 125 15.30 -11.13 2.08
CA LYS A 125 14.76 -10.60 3.34
C LYS A 125 15.28 -9.20 3.67
N THR A 126 16.57 -8.96 3.43
CA THR A 126 17.18 -7.65 3.64
C THR A 126 16.56 -6.61 2.69
N GLU A 127 16.43 -6.94 1.41
CA GLU A 127 15.80 -6.06 0.43
C GLU A 127 14.32 -5.84 0.73
N ALA A 128 13.61 -6.90 1.08
CA ALA A 128 12.19 -6.83 1.45
C ALA A 128 11.95 -5.86 2.61
N PHE A 129 12.79 -5.89 3.66
CA PHE A 129 12.66 -4.98 4.81
C PHE A 129 12.69 -3.51 4.38
N GLU A 130 13.59 -3.15 3.44
CA GLU A 130 13.67 -1.79 2.89
C GLU A 130 12.49 -1.43 1.98
N LEU A 131 11.88 -2.43 1.33
CA LEU A 131 10.75 -2.26 0.41
C LEU A 131 9.39 -2.22 1.12
N VAL A 132 9.29 -2.75 2.35
CA VAL A 132 8.05 -2.70 3.14
C VAL A 132 7.68 -1.25 3.42
N LYS A 133 6.45 -0.90 3.10
CA LYS A 133 5.89 0.44 3.37
C LYS A 133 4.40 0.37 3.65
N LYS A 134 3.83 1.44 4.17
CA LYS A 134 2.37 1.58 4.27
C LYS A 134 1.76 1.55 2.88
N MET A 135 0.82 0.65 2.67
CA MET A 135 0.11 0.45 1.40
C MET A 135 -1.39 0.34 1.62
N ALA A 136 -2.12 0.76 0.62
CA ALA A 136 -3.56 0.56 0.50
C ALA A 136 -3.81 -0.81 -0.15
N VAL A 137 -4.34 -1.77 0.61
CA VAL A 137 -4.66 -3.14 0.15
C VAL A 137 -6.15 -3.22 -0.12
N ILE A 138 -6.55 -3.58 -1.34
CA ILE A 138 -7.96 -3.64 -1.74
C ILE A 138 -8.64 -4.86 -1.11
N THR A 139 -9.75 -4.63 -0.39
CA THR A 139 -10.50 -5.67 0.34
C THR A 139 -11.74 -6.17 -0.40
N THR A 140 -12.27 -5.38 -1.35
CA THR A 140 -13.43 -5.72 -2.18
C THR A 140 -13.02 -6.33 -3.53
N ASP A 141 -13.92 -7.07 -4.17
CA ASP A 141 -13.63 -7.72 -5.46
C ASP A 141 -13.26 -6.73 -6.56
N LYS A 142 -13.91 -5.55 -6.56
CA LYS A 142 -13.65 -4.43 -7.49
C LYS A 142 -13.85 -3.10 -6.79
N LEU A 143 -12.88 -2.20 -6.94
CA LEU A 143 -12.94 -0.83 -6.45
C LEU A 143 -12.64 0.14 -7.59
N ASN A 144 -13.49 1.15 -7.78
CA ASN A 144 -13.27 2.17 -8.79
C ASN A 144 -12.11 3.10 -8.36
N ILE A 145 -11.18 3.32 -9.28
CA ILE A 145 -10.17 4.38 -9.19
C ILE A 145 -10.74 5.59 -9.92
N ARG A 146 -10.85 6.72 -9.23
CA ARG A 146 -11.54 7.91 -9.72
C ARG A 146 -10.59 9.10 -9.92
N SER A 147 -10.98 10.03 -10.78
CA SER A 147 -10.18 11.23 -11.07
C SER A 147 -10.10 12.21 -9.90
N GLU A 148 -11.09 12.20 -9.01
CA GLU A 148 -11.21 13.09 -7.85
C GLU A 148 -11.78 12.32 -6.65
N PRO A 149 -11.61 12.81 -5.40
CA PRO A 149 -12.12 12.17 -4.20
C PRO A 149 -13.63 12.39 -4.04
N SER A 150 -14.43 11.81 -4.94
CA SER A 150 -15.89 11.92 -4.99
C SER A 150 -16.51 10.70 -5.67
N GLU A 151 -17.68 10.25 -5.18
CA GLU A 151 -18.44 9.17 -5.80
C GLU A 151 -18.99 9.53 -7.19
N ASP A 152 -19.16 10.81 -7.47
CA ASP A 152 -19.65 11.32 -8.77
C ASP A 152 -18.50 11.54 -9.78
N ALA A 153 -17.24 11.45 -9.35
CA ALA A 153 -16.07 11.64 -10.20
C ALA A 153 -15.93 10.53 -11.24
N GLN A 154 -15.31 10.88 -12.36
CA GLN A 154 -15.05 9.94 -13.46
C GLN A 154 -14.24 8.73 -12.98
N VAL A 155 -14.73 7.53 -13.33
CA VAL A 155 -13.97 6.27 -13.12
C VAL A 155 -12.89 6.18 -14.20
N LEU A 156 -11.63 6.11 -13.76
CA LEU A 156 -10.46 5.99 -14.62
C LEU A 156 -10.11 4.53 -14.88
N GLU A 157 -10.14 3.71 -13.80
CA GLU A 157 -9.72 2.31 -13.78
C GLU A 157 -10.45 1.57 -12.64
N GLN A 158 -10.31 0.25 -12.58
CA GLN A 158 -10.78 -0.58 -11.48
C GLN A 158 -9.62 -1.34 -10.84
N ALA A 159 -9.47 -1.18 -9.52
CA ALA A 159 -8.61 -2.02 -8.71
C ALA A 159 -9.31 -3.32 -8.34
N LEU A 160 -8.57 -4.41 -8.28
CA LEU A 160 -9.07 -5.74 -7.93
C LEU A 160 -8.63 -6.13 -6.51
N LYS A 161 -9.35 -7.07 -5.93
CA LYS A 161 -9.05 -7.59 -4.58
C LYS A 161 -7.61 -8.08 -4.47
N ASN A 162 -6.98 -7.77 -3.34
CA ASN A 162 -5.59 -8.03 -2.97
C ASN A 162 -4.55 -7.17 -3.71
N GLU A 163 -4.95 -6.33 -4.68
CA GLU A 163 -4.02 -5.36 -5.24
C GLU A 163 -3.58 -4.35 -4.18
N ARG A 164 -2.35 -3.92 -4.30
CA ARG A 164 -1.66 -3.04 -3.35
C ARG A 164 -1.19 -1.78 -4.04
N TYR A 165 -1.48 -0.65 -3.42
CA TYR A 165 -1.15 0.67 -3.96
C TYR A 165 -0.37 1.48 -2.94
N SER A 166 0.68 2.17 -3.41
CA SER A 166 1.37 3.16 -2.59
C SER A 166 0.46 4.34 -2.33
N ILE A 167 0.38 4.77 -1.08
CA ILE A 167 -0.41 5.91 -0.63
C ILE A 167 0.37 7.19 -0.92
N VAL A 168 -0.26 8.14 -1.60
CA VAL A 168 0.27 9.48 -1.83
C VAL A 168 -0.22 10.43 -0.74
N SER A 169 -1.53 10.38 -0.45
CA SER A 169 -2.16 11.15 0.62
C SER A 169 -3.48 10.51 1.04
N GLU A 170 -3.95 10.87 2.22
CA GLU A 170 -5.25 10.46 2.76
C GLU A 170 -6.04 11.72 3.13
N GLN A 171 -7.31 11.81 2.70
CA GLN A 171 -8.21 12.92 3.05
C GLN A 171 -9.67 12.49 2.96
N ASP A 172 -10.48 12.90 3.95
CA ASP A 172 -11.95 12.84 3.93
C ASP A 172 -12.55 11.51 3.45
N GLY A 173 -11.98 10.36 3.89
CA GLY A 173 -12.43 9.02 3.51
C GLY A 173 -11.95 8.55 2.15
N TRP A 174 -11.03 9.26 1.52
CA TRP A 174 -10.38 8.91 0.26
C TRP A 174 -8.88 8.73 0.41
N ILE A 175 -8.32 7.81 -0.36
CA ILE A 175 -6.88 7.58 -0.47
C ILE A 175 -6.45 7.94 -1.88
N GLN A 176 -5.50 8.88 -1.97
CA GLN A 176 -4.84 9.20 -3.22
C GLN A 176 -3.75 8.18 -3.50
N ILE A 177 -3.78 7.61 -4.69
CA ILE A 177 -2.78 6.71 -5.25
C ILE A 177 -2.24 7.30 -6.55
N SER A 178 -1.18 6.73 -7.13
CA SER A 178 -0.57 7.24 -8.37
C SER A 178 -1.54 7.35 -9.56
N GLY A 179 -2.60 6.54 -9.59
CA GLY A 179 -3.58 6.50 -10.70
C GLY A 179 -4.86 7.28 -10.44
N GLY A 180 -5.04 7.92 -9.28
CA GLY A 180 -6.27 8.62 -8.90
C GLY A 180 -6.64 8.44 -7.44
N TYR A 181 -7.93 8.35 -7.14
CA TYR A 181 -8.48 8.26 -5.80
C TYR A 181 -9.31 7.01 -5.62
N ILE A 182 -9.18 6.36 -4.45
CA ILE A 182 -9.97 5.20 -4.03
C ILE A 182 -10.64 5.49 -2.69
N SER A 183 -11.84 4.94 -2.48
CA SER A 183 -12.54 5.07 -1.19
C SER A 183 -11.83 4.26 -0.12
N ALA A 184 -11.56 4.87 1.03
CA ALA A 184 -10.93 4.23 2.18
C ALA A 184 -11.77 3.11 2.80
N ASP A 185 -13.10 3.12 2.62
CA ASP A 185 -14.01 2.13 3.18
C ASP A 185 -13.76 0.68 2.66
N TYR A 186 -13.11 0.57 1.51
CA TYR A 186 -12.84 -0.71 0.85
C TYR A 186 -11.35 -1.06 0.80
N VAL A 187 -10.58 -0.46 1.72
CA VAL A 187 -9.12 -0.58 1.76
C VAL A 187 -8.66 -0.91 3.17
N ASP A 188 -7.69 -1.80 3.27
CA ASP A 188 -6.91 -2.04 4.49
C ASP A 188 -5.56 -1.34 4.34
N VAL A 189 -5.32 -0.32 5.19
CA VAL A 189 -4.06 0.43 5.21
C VAL A 189 -3.12 -0.22 6.21
N ARG A 190 -2.05 -0.83 5.72
CA ARG A 190 -1.06 -1.54 6.54
C ARG A 190 0.31 -1.57 5.90
N TYR A 191 1.33 -1.92 6.68
CA TYR A 191 2.64 -2.25 6.12
C TYR A 191 2.54 -3.51 5.26
N ALA A 192 3.06 -3.43 4.04
CA ALA A 192 3.04 -4.53 3.08
C ALA A 192 4.15 -4.38 2.03
N LEU A 193 4.51 -5.49 1.40
CA LEU A 193 5.29 -5.52 0.17
C LEU A 193 4.35 -5.39 -1.03
N ASN A 194 4.83 -4.86 -2.14
CA ASN A 194 4.10 -4.95 -3.40
C ASN A 194 4.03 -6.41 -3.85
N GLU A 195 2.96 -6.81 -4.54
CA GLU A 195 2.75 -8.16 -5.06
C GLU A 195 2.21 -8.12 -6.48
N ALA A 196 1.99 -9.31 -7.05
CA ALA A 196 1.45 -9.47 -8.39
C ALA A 196 0.10 -8.75 -8.57
N ARG A 197 -0.08 -8.16 -9.74
CA ARG A 197 -1.37 -7.64 -10.20
C ARG A 197 -1.96 -8.56 -11.24
N LYS A 198 -3.25 -8.81 -11.11
CA LYS A 198 -4.03 -9.52 -12.11
C LYS A 198 -4.03 -8.75 -13.43
N LEU A 199 -4.02 -9.45 -14.54
CA LEU A 199 -4.31 -8.82 -15.82
C LEU A 199 -5.82 -8.59 -15.91
N ASP A 200 -6.22 -7.34 -16.11
CA ASP A 200 -7.60 -7.05 -16.52
C ASP A 200 -7.86 -7.51 -17.97
N LEU A 201 -9.13 -7.61 -18.34
CA LEU A 201 -9.52 -8.04 -19.68
C LEU A 201 -8.91 -7.15 -20.78
N ARG A 202 -8.81 -5.84 -20.54
CA ARG A 202 -8.22 -4.88 -21.49
C ARG A 202 -6.73 -5.16 -21.69
N THR A 203 -6.00 -5.33 -20.62
CA THR A 203 -4.55 -5.66 -20.65
C THR A 203 -4.30 -7.01 -21.27
N MET A 204 -5.15 -8.02 -20.99
CA MET A 204 -5.08 -9.32 -21.67
C MET A 204 -5.26 -9.18 -23.18
N VAL A 205 -6.27 -8.46 -23.63
CA VAL A 205 -6.54 -8.24 -25.06
C VAL A 205 -5.39 -7.48 -25.73
N LEU A 206 -4.84 -6.44 -25.09
CA LEU A 206 -3.70 -5.70 -25.63
C LEU A 206 -2.42 -6.57 -25.73
N ASN A 207 -2.25 -7.53 -24.84
CA ASN A 207 -1.11 -8.47 -24.89
C ASN A 207 -1.26 -9.57 -25.94
N MET A 208 -2.50 -9.85 -26.38
CA MET A 208 -2.79 -10.87 -27.43
C MET A 208 -2.52 -10.35 -28.84
N TYR A 209 -2.46 -9.02 -29.04
CA TYR A 209 -2.34 -8.43 -30.36
C TYR A 209 -1.21 -7.40 -30.40
N ASP A 210 -0.24 -7.57 -31.27
CA ASP A 210 0.87 -6.62 -31.47
C ASP A 210 0.38 -5.27 -32.03
N ASN A 211 -0.71 -5.32 -32.81
CA ASN A 211 -1.34 -4.16 -33.45
C ASN A 211 -2.86 -4.22 -33.28
N LEU A 212 -3.35 -3.78 -32.13
CA LEU A 212 -4.78 -3.74 -31.85
C LEU A 212 -5.43 -2.45 -32.36
N GLY A 213 -6.39 -2.59 -33.29
CA GLY A 213 -7.29 -1.54 -33.69
C GLY A 213 -8.69 -1.74 -33.12
N ILE A 214 -9.22 -0.75 -32.41
CA ILE A 214 -10.61 -0.78 -31.91
C ILE A 214 -11.47 0.16 -32.74
N SER A 215 -12.49 -0.40 -33.37
CA SER A 215 -13.51 0.39 -34.09
C SER A 215 -14.45 1.06 -33.08
N ASN A 216 -14.65 2.39 -33.21
CA ASN A 216 -15.56 3.17 -32.38
C ASN A 216 -16.83 3.63 -33.13
N VAL A 217 -17.21 2.93 -34.21
CA VAL A 217 -18.42 3.22 -34.95
C VAL A 217 -19.64 2.56 -34.32
N ASN A 218 -20.79 3.22 -34.39
CA ASN A 218 -22.05 2.74 -33.75
C ASN A 218 -22.74 1.58 -34.51
N ASN A 219 -22.36 1.30 -35.75
CA ASN A 219 -22.97 0.25 -36.55
C ASN A 219 -21.94 -0.79 -36.99
N TYR A 220 -21.37 -0.63 -38.19
CA TYR A 220 -20.38 -1.56 -38.73
C TYR A 220 -19.30 -0.83 -39.52
N LEU A 221 -18.12 -1.43 -39.55
CA LEU A 221 -17.00 -0.99 -40.36
C LEU A 221 -16.78 -1.99 -41.51
N ASN A 222 -16.81 -1.53 -42.76
CA ASN A 222 -16.52 -2.39 -43.90
C ASN A 222 -15.01 -2.64 -44.01
N ILE A 223 -14.62 -3.90 -44.07
CA ILE A 223 -13.27 -4.29 -44.46
C ILE A 223 -13.24 -4.41 -45.97
N ARG A 224 -12.37 -3.62 -46.62
CA ARG A 224 -12.15 -3.72 -48.09
C ARG A 224 -10.78 -4.35 -48.32
N VAL A 225 -10.72 -5.31 -49.21
CA VAL A 225 -9.50 -5.99 -49.67
C VAL A 225 -8.93 -5.21 -50.85
#